data_43d999509c0cd3f7c82f278ab4d9674a
#
_entry.id   43d999509c0cd3f7c82f278ab4d9674a
#
_cell.length_a   1.000
_cell.length_b   1.000
_cell.length_c   1.000
_cell.angle_alpha   90.00
_cell.angle_beta   90.00
_cell.angle_gamma   90.00
#
_symmetry.space_group_name_H-M   'P 1'
#
loop_
_entity.id
_entity.type
_entity.pdbx_description
1 polymer ?
#
loop_
_entity_poly.entity_id
_entity_poly.type
_entity_poly.pdbx_seq_one_letter_code
_entity_poly.pdbx_strand_id
1 'polypeptide(L)'
;MAVQVERWDEARDGPLTEARLRAKIESRGYSATRYVYPPGTYFPPHTHEVDKIDAVLSGRFRLTVQGEEVVLGPGDLLPVPRGVVHDAEVVGNEPVVSLDAVKR
;
A
#
# COMPACT_ATOMS: atom_id res chain seq x y z
N MET A 1 -9.32 -10.70 -12.16
CA MET A 1 -9.31 -9.24 -12.05
C MET A 1 -7.86 -8.76 -11.97
N ALA A 2 -7.50 -7.82 -12.81
CA ALA A 2 -6.14 -7.33 -12.83
C ALA A 2 -5.87 -6.43 -11.63
N VAL A 3 -4.70 -6.60 -11.00
CA VAL A 3 -4.24 -5.73 -9.92
C VAL A 3 -3.74 -4.44 -10.54
N GLN A 4 -4.22 -3.30 -10.03
CA GLN A 4 -3.87 -2.01 -10.58
C GLN A 4 -3.16 -1.15 -9.54
N VAL A 5 -1.85 -1.01 -9.72
CA VAL A 5 -1.03 -0.12 -8.89
C VAL A 5 -1.14 1.29 -9.43
N GLU A 6 -1.45 2.23 -8.55
CA GLU A 6 -1.39 3.64 -8.91
C GLU A 6 -0.04 4.20 -8.49
N ARG A 7 0.65 4.84 -9.44
CA ARG A 7 1.97 5.42 -9.21
C ARG A 7 1.86 6.89 -8.84
N TRP A 8 2.80 7.37 -8.04
CA TRP A 8 2.90 8.80 -7.72
C TRP A 8 3.40 9.55 -8.95
N ASP A 9 2.78 10.69 -9.26
CA ASP A 9 3.17 11.55 -10.37
C ASP A 9 3.44 12.95 -9.82
N GLU A 10 4.71 13.35 -9.76
CA GLU A 10 5.08 14.64 -9.17
C GLU A 10 4.49 15.83 -9.90
N ALA A 11 4.29 15.71 -11.21
CA ALA A 11 3.67 16.79 -11.99
C ALA A 11 2.22 17.02 -11.58
N ARG A 12 1.51 15.95 -11.19
CA ARG A 12 0.11 16.02 -10.78
C ARG A 12 -0.01 16.17 -9.26
N ASP A 13 0.80 15.41 -8.51
CA ASP A 13 0.61 15.23 -7.07
C ASP A 13 1.57 16.09 -6.23
N GLY A 14 2.56 16.74 -6.87
CA GLY A 14 3.61 17.48 -6.18
C GLY A 14 4.69 16.57 -5.62
N PRO A 15 5.67 17.12 -4.88
CA PRO A 15 6.71 16.31 -4.26
C PRO A 15 6.11 15.27 -3.31
N LEU A 16 6.68 14.06 -3.31
CA LEU A 16 6.19 13.00 -2.44
C LEU A 16 6.57 13.30 -1.00
N THR A 17 5.56 13.43 -0.15
CA THR A 17 5.70 13.53 1.31
C THR A 17 4.64 12.68 1.96
N GLU A 18 4.85 12.33 3.22
CA GLU A 18 3.84 11.57 3.97
C GLU A 18 2.51 12.31 4.00
N ALA A 19 2.54 13.62 4.25
CA ALA A 19 1.32 14.43 4.32
C ALA A 19 0.55 14.41 3.00
N ARG A 20 1.28 14.51 1.87
CA ARG A 20 0.63 14.50 0.55
C ARG A 20 0.08 13.13 0.18
N LEU A 21 0.82 12.07 0.48
CA LEU A 21 0.35 10.70 0.22
C LEU A 21 -0.88 10.40 1.08
N ARG A 22 -0.85 10.79 2.35
CA ARG A 22 -2.00 10.65 3.25
C ARG A 22 -3.21 11.40 2.72
N ALA A 23 -3.02 12.65 2.31
CA ALA A 23 -4.12 13.48 1.80
C ALA A 23 -4.76 12.86 0.55
N LYS A 24 -3.93 12.31 -0.34
CA LYS A 24 -4.42 11.64 -1.55
C LYS A 24 -5.30 10.44 -1.18
N ILE A 25 -4.85 9.63 -0.23
CA ILE A 25 -5.60 8.46 0.23
C ILE A 25 -6.90 8.89 0.94
N GLU A 26 -6.79 9.85 1.85
CA GLU A 26 -7.93 10.28 2.66
C GLU A 26 -8.99 11.02 1.84
N SER A 27 -8.59 11.64 0.74
CA SER A 27 -9.55 12.28 -0.17
C SER A 27 -10.50 11.27 -0.83
N ARG A 28 -10.18 10.00 -0.77
CA ARG A 28 -10.99 8.91 -1.33
C ARG A 28 -11.92 8.27 -0.30
N GLY A 29 -12.00 8.84 0.91
CA GLY A 29 -12.88 8.32 1.97
C GLY A 29 -12.24 7.24 2.81
N TYR A 30 -10.91 7.18 2.87
CA TYR A 30 -10.16 6.21 3.67
C TYR A 30 -9.49 6.90 4.85
N SER A 31 -9.21 6.13 5.89
CA SER A 31 -8.45 6.58 7.05
C SER A 31 -7.11 5.85 7.04
N ALA A 32 -6.01 6.61 7.00
CA ALA A 32 -4.66 6.05 6.85
C ALA A 32 -3.92 6.05 8.18
N THR A 33 -3.22 4.94 8.44
CA THR A 33 -2.36 4.78 9.62
C THR A 33 -0.95 4.46 9.15
N ARG A 34 0.05 5.10 9.77
CA ARG A 34 1.45 4.88 9.44
C ARG A 34 1.99 3.68 10.21
N TYR A 35 2.64 2.77 9.48
CA TYR A 35 3.36 1.64 10.06
C TYR A 35 4.76 1.57 9.50
N VAL A 36 5.69 1.04 10.30
CA VAL A 36 7.04 0.73 9.83
C VAL A 36 7.24 -0.77 10.00
N TYR A 37 7.56 -1.44 8.89
CA TYR A 37 7.80 -2.87 8.89
C TYR A 37 9.28 -3.15 8.62
N PRO A 38 9.98 -3.84 9.54
CA PRO A 38 11.40 -4.18 9.33
C PRO A 38 11.61 -5.07 8.10
N PRO A 39 12.83 -5.12 7.57
CA PRO A 39 13.16 -6.08 6.52
C PRO A 39 12.79 -7.51 6.93
N GLY A 40 12.26 -8.27 5.99
CA GLY A 40 11.85 -9.65 6.23
C GLY A 40 10.46 -9.83 6.84
N THR A 41 9.77 -8.73 7.17
CA THR A 41 8.39 -8.84 7.66
C THR A 41 7.52 -9.51 6.60
N TYR A 42 6.72 -10.49 7.02
CA TYR A 42 5.83 -11.23 6.13
C TYR A 42 4.44 -11.34 6.75
N PHE A 43 3.44 -11.00 5.95
CA PHE A 43 2.04 -11.14 6.31
C PHE A 43 1.46 -12.28 5.47
N PRO A 44 1.09 -13.42 6.08
CA PRO A 44 0.55 -14.55 5.33
C PRO A 44 -0.80 -14.23 4.69
N PRO A 45 -1.25 -15.06 3.74
CA PRO A 45 -2.52 -14.81 3.06
C PRO A 45 -3.67 -14.63 4.03
N HIS A 46 -4.45 -13.59 3.81
CA HIS A 46 -5.58 -13.22 4.65
C HIS A 46 -6.57 -12.35 3.87
N THR A 47 -7.73 -12.10 4.47
CA THR A 47 -8.73 -11.20 3.93
C THR A 47 -9.11 -10.19 4.99
N HIS A 48 -9.73 -9.08 4.55
CA HIS A 48 -10.32 -8.09 5.44
C HIS A 48 -11.79 -7.92 5.10
N GLU A 49 -12.58 -7.48 6.08
CA GLU A 49 -14.02 -7.26 5.91
C GLU A 49 -14.34 -5.85 5.42
N VAL A 50 -13.31 -5.04 5.18
CA VAL A 50 -13.45 -3.65 4.69
C VAL A 50 -12.55 -3.46 3.48
N ASP A 51 -12.89 -2.48 2.64
CA ASP A 51 -12.01 -2.08 1.56
C ASP A 51 -10.79 -1.39 2.14
N LYS A 52 -9.62 -1.67 1.57
CA LYS A 52 -8.35 -1.12 2.03
C LYS A 52 -7.56 -0.52 0.89
N ILE A 53 -6.61 0.34 1.24
CA ILE A 53 -5.54 0.79 0.35
C ILE A 53 -4.23 0.54 1.07
N ASP A 54 -3.31 -0.17 0.40
CA ASP A 54 -1.93 -0.28 0.85
C ASP A 54 -1.09 0.72 0.07
N ALA A 55 -0.32 1.56 0.78
CA ALA A 55 0.54 2.54 0.15
C ALA A 55 1.91 2.52 0.81
N VAL A 56 2.94 2.83 0.02
CA VAL A 56 4.33 2.82 0.48
C VAL A 56 4.90 4.23 0.38
N LEU A 57 5.46 4.71 1.47
CA LEU A 57 6.20 5.98 1.48
C LEU A 57 7.68 5.75 1.17
N SER A 58 8.26 4.69 1.74
CA SER A 58 9.64 4.30 1.45
C SER A 58 9.82 2.79 1.61
N GLY A 59 10.88 2.26 1.00
CA GLY A 59 11.13 0.82 0.94
C GLY A 59 10.37 0.16 -0.19
N ARG A 60 10.35 -1.18 -0.19
CA ARG A 60 9.65 -1.96 -1.21
C ARG A 60 8.83 -3.06 -0.57
N PHE A 61 7.58 -3.13 -0.96
CA PHE A 61 6.59 -4.01 -0.37
C PHE A 61 5.98 -4.87 -1.47
N ARG A 62 6.22 -6.18 -1.43
CA ARG A 62 5.65 -7.11 -2.39
C ARG A 62 4.30 -7.58 -1.89
N LEU A 63 3.27 -7.45 -2.72
CA LEU A 63 1.94 -7.98 -2.42
C LEU A 63 1.57 -9.02 -3.46
N THR A 64 0.92 -10.09 -3.02
CA THR A 64 0.27 -11.04 -3.91
C THR A 64 -1.23 -10.92 -3.65
N VAL A 65 -1.97 -10.53 -4.69
CA VAL A 65 -3.42 -10.28 -4.59
C VAL A 65 -4.10 -11.18 -5.61
N GLN A 66 -4.88 -12.14 -5.12
CA GLN A 66 -5.56 -13.12 -5.98
C GLN A 66 -4.59 -13.82 -6.95
N GLY A 67 -3.40 -14.17 -6.45
CA GLY A 67 -2.40 -14.86 -7.24
C GLY A 67 -1.54 -13.96 -8.13
N GLU A 68 -1.81 -12.67 -8.19
CA GLU A 68 -1.02 -11.72 -8.98
C GLU A 68 -0.06 -10.98 -8.06
N GLU A 69 1.24 -11.00 -8.40
CA GLU A 69 2.28 -10.37 -7.59
C GLU A 69 2.61 -8.98 -8.12
N VAL A 70 2.71 -8.00 -7.21
CA VAL A 70 3.17 -6.65 -7.51
C VAL A 70 4.14 -6.20 -6.43
N VAL A 71 5.06 -5.28 -6.77
CA VAL A 71 5.96 -4.65 -5.80
C VAL A 71 5.66 -3.16 -5.76
N LEU A 72 5.31 -2.68 -4.57
CA LEU A 72 5.05 -1.26 -4.35
C LEU A 72 6.34 -0.59 -3.88
N GLY A 73 6.68 0.52 -4.49
CA GLY A 73 7.76 1.40 -4.08
C GLY A 73 7.23 2.77 -3.65
N PRO A 74 8.13 3.74 -3.38
CA PRO A 74 7.73 5.04 -2.85
C PRO A 74 6.66 5.72 -3.70
N GLY A 75 5.56 6.09 -3.06
CA GLY A 75 4.44 6.77 -3.68
C GLY A 75 3.40 5.86 -4.32
N ASP A 76 3.67 4.55 -4.41
CA ASP A 76 2.71 3.62 -5.00
C ASP A 76 1.59 3.32 -4.02
N LEU A 77 0.40 3.14 -4.54
CA LEU A 77 -0.73 2.67 -3.75
C LEU A 77 -1.52 1.62 -4.52
N LEU A 78 -2.15 0.73 -3.76
CA LEU A 78 -2.89 -0.40 -4.30
C LEU A 78 -4.20 -0.56 -3.52
N PRO A 79 -5.35 -0.37 -4.19
CA PRO A 79 -6.62 -0.73 -3.57
C PRO A 79 -6.72 -2.25 -3.41
N VAL A 80 -7.14 -2.68 -2.22
CA VAL A 80 -7.39 -4.08 -1.91
C VAL A 80 -8.85 -4.19 -1.45
N PRO A 81 -9.76 -4.63 -2.32
CA PRO A 81 -11.18 -4.73 -1.96
C PRO A 81 -11.39 -5.73 -0.84
N ARG A 82 -12.44 -5.51 -0.06
CA ARG A 82 -12.83 -6.45 1.00
C ARG A 82 -13.01 -7.86 0.43
N GLY A 83 -12.67 -8.87 1.23
CA GLY A 83 -12.84 -10.27 0.87
C GLY A 83 -11.79 -10.82 -0.09
N VAL A 84 -10.89 -9.97 -0.60
CA VAL A 84 -9.85 -10.41 -1.54
C VAL A 84 -8.68 -10.99 -0.76
N VAL A 85 -8.27 -12.20 -1.11
CA VAL A 85 -7.12 -12.86 -0.49
C VAL A 85 -5.83 -12.18 -0.93
N HIS A 86 -5.00 -11.80 0.02
CA HIS A 86 -3.73 -11.18 -0.28
C HIS A 86 -2.69 -11.48 0.81
N ASP A 87 -1.43 -11.43 0.43
CA ASP A 87 -0.30 -11.49 1.34
C ASP A 87 0.67 -10.36 1.03
N ALA A 88 1.64 -10.16 1.91
CA ALA A 88 2.60 -9.08 1.74
C ALA A 88 3.92 -9.42 2.39
N GLU A 89 5.02 -8.91 1.81
CA GLU A 89 6.36 -9.12 2.34
C GLU A 89 7.24 -7.91 2.06
N VAL A 90 8.01 -7.51 3.07
CA VAL A 90 9.06 -6.50 2.88
C VAL A 90 10.20 -7.14 2.12
N VAL A 91 10.56 -6.58 0.97
CA VAL A 91 11.67 -7.08 0.15
C VAL A 91 12.84 -6.09 0.19
N GLY A 92 14.07 -6.63 0.07
CA GLY A 92 15.29 -5.82 0.16
C GLY A 92 15.74 -5.65 1.60
N ASN A 93 16.68 -4.73 1.80
CA ASN A 93 17.38 -4.54 3.08
C ASN A 93 16.90 -3.33 3.86
N GLU A 94 15.88 -2.63 3.36
CA GLU A 94 15.34 -1.44 4.00
C GLU A 94 13.97 -1.73 4.59
N PRO A 95 13.60 -1.08 5.70
CA PRO A 95 12.23 -1.19 6.20
C PRO A 95 11.25 -0.53 5.22
N VAL A 96 10.00 -0.98 5.29
CA VAL A 96 8.90 -0.31 4.58
C VAL A 96 8.24 0.66 5.54
N VAL A 97 8.10 1.92 5.10
CA VAL A 97 7.20 2.87 5.75
C VAL A 97 5.92 2.86 4.95
N SER A 98 4.85 2.40 5.59
CA SER A 98 3.56 2.17 4.95
C SER A 98 2.51 3.13 5.47
N LEU A 99 1.61 3.54 4.59
CA LEU A 99 0.33 4.11 4.98
C LEU A 99 -0.74 3.06 4.65
N ASP A 100 -1.25 2.42 5.69
CA ASP A 100 -2.25 1.37 5.58
C ASP A 100 -3.61 2.00 5.86
N ALA A 101 -4.52 1.95 4.91
CA ALA A 101 -5.77 2.69 4.99
C ALA A 101 -6.97 1.77 4.93
N VAL A 102 -8.00 2.11 5.71
CA VAL A 102 -9.27 1.41 5.72
C VAL A 102 -10.37 2.37 5.31
N LYS A 103 -11.37 1.85 4.59
CA LYS A 103 -12.52 2.64 4.17
C LYS A 103 -13.31 3.09 5.39
N ARG A 104 -13.66 4.36 5.44
CA ARG A 104 -14.49 4.93 6.52
C ARG A 104 -15.95 4.52 6.37
#